data_a6cdf498077a1e964f778fd902507cbc
#
_entry.id   a6cdf498077a1e964f778fd902507cbc
#
_cell.length_a   1.000
_cell.length_b   1.000
_cell.length_c   1.000
_cell.angle_alpha   90.00
_cell.angle_beta   90.00
_cell.angle_gamma   90.00
#
_symmetry.space_group_name_H-M   'P 1'
#
loop_
_entity.id
_entity.type
_entity.pdbx_description
1 polymer ?
#
loop_
_entity_poly.entity_id
_entity_poly.type
_entity_poly.pdbx_seq_one_letter_code
_entity_poly.pdbx_strand_id
1 'polypeptide(L)'
;MCRNIKTLHNFEPAATDEEIHASSLQFVRKLSGFTRPSKANQAAFDRAVEQVSWAAHELIDSLVTNAPPRDREVEARKAKARSAERFRSAETSHRT
;
A
#
# COMPACT_ATOMS: atom_id res chain seq x y z
N MET A 1 3.62 -11.18 -1.87
CA MET A 1 3.18 -9.80 -2.11
C MET A 1 3.01 -9.05 -0.80
N CYS A 2 3.37 -7.79 -0.77
CA CYS A 2 3.28 -6.98 0.43
C CYS A 2 1.83 -6.60 0.72
N ARG A 3 1.29 -7.05 1.86
CA ARG A 3 -0.10 -6.80 2.24
C ARG A 3 -0.35 -5.38 2.73
N ASN A 4 0.72 -4.64 3.04
CA ASN A 4 0.64 -3.28 3.56
C ASN A 4 0.57 -2.23 2.46
N ILE A 5 0.82 -2.62 1.22
CA ILE A 5 0.77 -1.71 0.08
C ILE A 5 -0.51 -2.00 -0.70
N LYS A 6 -1.38 -1.02 -0.72
CA LYS A 6 -2.68 -1.11 -1.40
C LYS A 6 -2.62 -0.49 -2.77
N THR A 7 -3.54 -0.88 -3.63
CA THR A 7 -3.80 -0.15 -4.88
C THR A 7 -4.28 1.25 -4.54
N LEU A 8 -3.67 2.25 -5.16
CA LEU A 8 -4.04 3.66 -4.95
C LEU A 8 -4.61 4.32 -6.19
N HIS A 9 -4.48 3.67 -7.35
CA HIS A 9 -4.95 4.21 -8.61
C HIS A 9 -6.47 4.10 -8.75
N ASN A 10 -7.07 5.16 -9.28
CA ASN A 10 -8.48 5.18 -9.70
C ASN A 10 -9.45 4.99 -8.54
N PHE A 11 -9.25 5.76 -7.47
CA PHE A 11 -10.17 5.82 -6.34
C PHE A 11 -10.81 7.21 -6.25
N GLU A 12 -12.00 7.24 -5.68
CA GLU A 12 -12.69 8.48 -5.36
C GLU A 12 -13.03 8.46 -3.87
N PRO A 13 -12.55 9.41 -3.08
CA PRO A 13 -11.60 10.46 -3.45
C PRO A 13 -10.21 9.93 -3.80
N ALA A 14 -9.46 10.72 -4.56
CA ALA A 14 -8.14 10.32 -5.04
C ALA A 14 -7.14 10.09 -3.90
N ALA A 15 -6.10 9.32 -4.19
CA ALA A 15 -5.03 9.07 -3.23
C ALA A 15 -4.35 10.38 -2.84
N THR A 16 -4.05 10.52 -1.55
CA THR A 16 -3.32 11.68 -1.03
C THR A 16 -1.81 11.45 -1.11
N ASP A 17 -1.04 12.53 -1.05
CA ASP A 17 0.42 12.44 -0.97
C ASP A 17 0.88 11.64 0.24
N GLU A 18 0.15 11.75 1.36
CA GLU A 18 0.45 11.00 2.56
C GLU A 18 0.28 9.49 2.36
N GLU A 19 -0.73 9.09 1.63
CA GLU A 19 -0.96 7.68 1.30
C GLU A 19 0.15 7.13 0.41
N ILE A 20 0.56 7.91 -0.58
CA ILE A 20 1.65 7.55 -1.49
C ILE A 20 2.96 7.43 -0.70
N HIS A 21 3.23 8.40 0.18
CA HIS A 21 4.43 8.39 1.02
C HIS A 21 4.44 7.17 1.96
N ALA A 22 3.32 6.87 2.59
CA ALA A 22 3.21 5.72 3.50
C ALA A 22 3.49 4.40 2.77
N SER A 23 2.97 4.23 1.56
CA SER A 23 3.23 3.05 0.74
C SER A 23 4.70 2.96 0.35
N SER A 24 5.29 4.08 -0.02
CA SER A 24 6.70 4.17 -0.40
C SER A 24 7.62 3.81 0.77
N LEU A 25 7.29 4.29 1.96
CA LEU A 25 8.02 3.97 3.18
C LEU A 25 7.98 2.47 3.45
N GLN A 26 6.83 1.83 3.32
CA GLN A 26 6.69 0.39 3.51
C GLN A 26 7.53 -0.38 2.50
N PHE A 27 7.55 0.05 1.27
CA PHE A 27 8.37 -0.56 0.23
C PHE A 27 9.86 -0.51 0.58
N VAL A 28 10.34 0.65 0.99
CA VAL A 28 11.76 0.84 1.37
C VAL A 28 12.11 0.01 2.61
N ARG A 29 11.21 -0.06 3.59
CA ARG A 29 11.39 -0.91 4.77
C ARG A 29 11.52 -2.37 4.39
N LYS A 30 10.68 -2.83 3.48
CA LYS A 30 10.72 -4.23 3.01
C LYS A 30 12.00 -4.54 2.27
N LEU A 31 12.42 -3.67 1.37
CA LEU A 31 13.65 -3.86 0.59
C LEU A 31 14.88 -3.86 1.46
N SER A 32 14.97 -2.90 2.37
CA SER A 32 16.17 -2.73 3.20
C SER A 32 16.23 -3.67 4.40
N GLY A 33 15.08 -4.16 4.83
CA GLY A 33 14.97 -4.92 6.07
C GLY A 33 15.01 -4.06 7.32
N PHE A 34 15.04 -2.74 7.18
CA PHE A 34 15.06 -1.81 8.30
C PHE A 34 13.68 -1.25 8.59
N THR A 35 13.19 -1.39 9.81
CA THR A 35 12.04 -0.63 10.29
C THR A 35 12.48 0.80 10.56
N ARG A 36 13.64 0.95 11.18
CA ARG A 36 14.32 2.24 11.39
C ARG A 36 15.76 2.10 10.96
N PRO A 37 16.26 2.96 10.08
CA PRO A 37 17.64 2.88 9.65
C PRO A 37 18.60 3.29 10.76
N SER A 38 19.81 2.78 10.72
CA SER A 38 20.90 3.23 11.59
C SER A 38 21.28 4.65 11.17
N LYS A 39 22.00 5.36 12.04
CA LYS A 39 22.48 6.71 11.75
C LYS A 39 23.28 6.76 10.45
N ALA A 40 24.10 5.76 10.21
CA ALA A 40 24.92 5.68 9.00
C ALA A 40 24.09 5.53 7.73
N ASN A 41 22.90 4.95 7.82
CA ASN A 41 22.03 4.66 6.68
C ASN A 41 20.84 5.61 6.55
N GLN A 42 20.69 6.54 7.49
CA GLN A 42 19.54 7.44 7.54
C GLN A 42 19.37 8.25 6.25
N ALA A 43 20.44 8.86 5.79
CA ALA A 43 20.38 9.70 4.58
C ALA A 43 19.99 8.89 3.34
N ALA A 44 20.58 7.72 3.18
CA ALA A 44 20.27 6.84 2.04
C ALA A 44 18.83 6.35 2.10
N PHE A 45 18.37 5.98 3.29
CA PHE A 45 16.99 5.51 3.51
C PHE A 45 15.99 6.61 3.17
N ASP A 46 16.18 7.81 3.71
CA ASP A 46 15.28 8.94 3.49
C ASP A 46 15.24 9.35 2.01
N ARG A 47 16.38 9.35 1.35
CA ARG A 47 16.45 9.63 -0.08
C ARG A 47 15.67 8.60 -0.88
N ALA A 48 15.79 7.33 -0.53
CA ALA A 48 15.04 6.26 -1.21
C ALA A 48 13.54 6.45 -1.04
N VAL A 49 13.06 6.79 0.16
CA VAL A 49 11.64 7.04 0.40
C VAL A 49 11.15 8.21 -0.46
N GLU A 50 11.91 9.28 -0.54
CA GLU A 50 11.54 10.45 -1.36
C GLU A 50 11.50 10.11 -2.85
N GLN A 51 12.50 9.40 -3.34
CA GLN A 51 12.57 9.03 -4.76
C GLN A 51 11.45 8.07 -5.14
N VAL A 52 11.16 7.09 -4.32
CA VAL A 52 10.07 6.14 -4.57
C VAL A 52 8.72 6.85 -4.49
N SER A 53 8.53 7.74 -3.51
CA SER A 53 7.30 8.55 -3.39
C SER A 53 7.06 9.40 -4.62
N TRP A 54 8.10 10.04 -5.11
CA TRP A 54 8.00 10.90 -6.30
C TRP A 54 7.64 10.08 -7.54
N ALA A 55 8.32 8.96 -7.75
CA ALA A 55 8.04 8.09 -8.87
C ALA A 55 6.63 7.50 -8.82
N ALA A 56 6.17 7.12 -7.63
CA ALA A 56 4.83 6.60 -7.42
C ALA A 56 3.77 7.66 -7.71
N HIS A 57 3.98 8.88 -7.24
CA HIS A 57 3.09 10.01 -7.49
C HIS A 57 2.97 10.28 -8.99
N GLU A 58 4.10 10.32 -9.68
CA GLU A 58 4.15 10.52 -11.13
C GLU A 58 3.42 9.42 -11.87
N LEU A 59 3.61 8.17 -11.47
CA LEU A 59 2.92 7.05 -12.07
C LEU A 59 1.41 7.19 -11.95
N ILE A 60 0.92 7.44 -10.73
CA ILE A 60 -0.51 7.54 -10.46
C ILE A 60 -1.14 8.69 -11.25
N ASP A 61 -0.47 9.83 -11.32
CA ASP A 61 -0.95 10.99 -12.07
C ASP A 61 -0.95 10.76 -13.59
N SER A 62 -0.08 9.89 -14.07
CA SER A 62 0.09 9.64 -15.51
C SER A 62 -0.79 8.51 -16.03
N LEU A 63 -1.33 7.68 -15.17
CA LEU A 63 -2.16 6.55 -15.58
C LEU A 63 -3.49 7.03 -16.16
N VAL A 64 -3.90 6.42 -17.26
CA VAL A 64 -5.13 6.73 -17.96
C VAL A 64 -6.02 5.49 -17.94
N THR A 65 -7.30 5.70 -17.64
CA THR A 65 -8.28 4.60 -17.63
C THR A 65 -9.66 5.11 -18.00
N ASN A 66 -10.45 4.23 -18.62
CA ASN A 66 -11.86 4.47 -18.89
C ASN A 66 -12.76 3.84 -17.83
N ALA A 67 -12.16 3.10 -16.89
CA ALA A 67 -12.92 2.47 -15.81
C ALA A 67 -13.41 3.54 -14.83
N PRO A 68 -14.63 3.39 -14.26
CA PRO A 68 -15.11 4.32 -13.26
C PRO A 68 -14.24 4.23 -11.99
N PRO A 69 -14.06 5.34 -11.26
CA PRO A 69 -13.32 5.32 -10.01
C PRO A 69 -13.96 4.39 -8.99
N ARG A 70 -13.13 3.73 -8.22
CA ARG A 70 -13.56 2.85 -7.13
C ARG A 70 -13.92 3.70 -5.91
N ASP A 71 -15.00 3.32 -5.25
CA ASP A 71 -15.38 3.93 -3.99
C ASP A 71 -14.53 3.33 -2.86
N ARG A 72 -13.86 4.18 -2.08
CA ARG A 72 -12.96 3.75 -1.01
C ARG A 72 -13.67 2.95 0.06
N GLU A 73 -14.86 3.38 0.46
CA GLU A 73 -15.63 2.70 1.49
C GLU A 73 -16.08 1.32 1.03
N VAL A 74 -16.55 1.22 -0.21
CA VAL A 74 -16.97 -0.05 -0.79
C VAL A 74 -15.80 -1.02 -0.86
N GLU A 75 -14.66 -0.56 -1.35
CA GLU A 75 -13.47 -1.41 -1.46
C GLU A 75 -12.94 -1.83 -0.10
N ALA A 76 -12.99 -0.94 0.89
CA ALA A 76 -12.60 -1.28 2.27
C ALA A 76 -13.52 -2.34 2.86
N ARG A 77 -14.84 -2.24 2.63
CA ARG A 77 -15.80 -3.25 3.08
C ARG A 77 -15.56 -4.59 2.42
N LYS A 78 -15.28 -4.59 1.12
CA LYS A 78 -14.95 -5.81 0.38
C LYS A 78 -13.69 -6.49 0.93
N ALA A 79 -12.66 -5.71 1.21
CA ALA A 79 -11.41 -6.21 1.77
C ALA A 79 -11.64 -6.81 3.15
N LYS A 80 -12.44 -6.16 3.98
CA LYS A 80 -12.79 -6.63 5.32
C LYS A 80 -13.58 -7.94 5.24
N ALA A 81 -14.52 -8.03 4.32
CA ALA A 81 -15.32 -9.23 4.13
C ALA A 81 -14.44 -10.41 3.67
N ARG A 82 -13.52 -10.18 2.75
CA ARG A 82 -12.57 -11.21 2.29
C ARG A 82 -11.68 -11.69 3.43
N SER A 83 -11.22 -10.77 4.27
CA SER A 83 -10.39 -11.07 5.42
C SER A 83 -11.14 -11.93 6.44
N ALA A 84 -12.38 -11.56 6.74
CA ALA A 84 -13.25 -12.31 7.65
C ALA A 84 -13.52 -13.72 7.11
N GLU A 85 -13.75 -13.85 5.82
CA GLU A 85 -13.99 -15.14 5.18
C GLU A 85 -12.78 -16.06 5.27
N ARG A 86 -11.59 -15.53 5.01
CA ARG A 86 -10.34 -16.29 5.16
C ARG A 86 -10.12 -16.74 6.60
N PHE A 87 -10.41 -15.87 7.55
CA PHE A 87 -10.28 -16.18 8.97
C PHE A 87 -11.23 -17.32 9.38
N ARG A 88 -12.47 -17.25 8.92
CA ARG A 88 -13.48 -18.29 9.16
C ARG A 88 -13.05 -19.64 8.60
N SER A 89 -12.53 -19.64 7.38
CA SER A 89 -12.04 -20.86 6.73
C SER A 89 -10.90 -21.50 7.52
N ALA A 90 -9.98 -20.68 8.03
CA ALA A 90 -8.86 -21.15 8.84
C ALA A 90 -9.35 -21.79 10.14
N GLU A 91 -10.32 -21.19 10.83
CA GLU A 91 -10.91 -21.75 12.03
C GLU A 91 -11.59 -23.09 11.76
N THR A 92 -12.34 -23.18 10.70
CA THR A 92 -13.02 -24.41 10.30
C THR A 92 -12.02 -25.54 10.02
N SER A 93 -10.92 -25.23 9.37
CA SER A 93 -9.83 -26.17 9.10
C SER A 93 -9.22 -26.74 10.37
N HIS A 94 -9.11 -25.95 11.42
CA HIS A 94 -8.52 -26.37 12.68
C HIS A 94 -9.43 -27.34 13.46
N ARG A 95 -10.70 -27.40 13.17
CA ARG A 95 -11.66 -28.25 13.88
C ARG A 95 -11.73 -29.66 13.37
N THR A 96 -11.12 -29.91 12.27
CA THR A 96 -11.06 -31.26 11.72
C THR A 96 -9.79 -31.96 12.18
#